data_a8a9237356dcac0ee1609ea6a7e9d596
#
_entry.id   a8a9237356dcac0ee1609ea6a7e9d596
#
_cell.length_a   1.000
_cell.length_b   1.000
_cell.length_c   1.000
_cell.angle_alpha   90.00
_cell.angle_beta   90.00
_cell.angle_gamma   90.00
#
_symmetry.space_group_name_H-M   'P 1'
#
loop_
_entity.id
_entity.type
_entity.pdbx_description
1 polymer ?
#
loop_
_entity_poly.entity_id
_entity_poly.type
_entity_poly.pdbx_seq_one_letter_code
_entity_poly.pdbx_strand_id
1 'polypeptide(L)'
;GISTAAPDATTLLKFRRLLETHGLTGRIFEAIKTHLADKGLMMREGTIVDATLIAAPPSTKNRTKARDPEMHQTKKGKQWYFGMKAHIGVDAESGLVHAVVGTAANVSDISQAHALLHAERVKLVVARFMQPTAFYLQGVDGQG
;
A
#
# COMPACT_ATOMS: atom_id res chain seq x y z
N GLY A 1 -27.14 18.23 16.10
CA GLY A 1 -26.78 17.54 14.87
C GLY A 1 -25.80 18.40 14.09
N ILE A 2 -24.65 17.83 13.70
CA ILE A 2 -23.65 18.53 12.86
C ILE A 2 -24.20 18.52 11.43
N SER A 3 -24.91 19.56 11.04
CA SER A 3 -25.34 19.77 9.65
C SER A 3 -24.32 20.63 8.89
N THR A 4 -23.07 20.17 8.85
CA THR A 4 -22.08 20.77 7.97
C THR A 4 -22.20 20.11 6.61
N ALA A 5 -22.36 20.92 5.55
CA ALA A 5 -22.37 20.41 4.17
C ALA A 5 -21.06 19.64 3.90
N ALA A 6 -21.16 18.50 3.22
CA ALA A 6 -19.98 17.74 2.81
C ALA A 6 -19.06 18.64 1.95
N PRO A 7 -17.73 18.56 2.12
CA PRO A 7 -16.80 19.32 1.31
C PRO A 7 -16.93 18.95 -0.18
N ASP A 8 -16.86 19.95 -1.03
CA ASP A 8 -16.88 19.76 -2.48
C ASP A 8 -15.55 19.15 -3.00
N ALA A 9 -15.54 18.70 -4.26
CA ALA A 9 -14.37 18.09 -4.88
C ALA A 9 -13.15 19.04 -4.89
N THR A 10 -13.38 20.35 -5.03
CA THR A 10 -12.31 21.37 -5.03
C THR A 10 -11.65 21.48 -3.66
N THR A 11 -12.44 21.43 -2.60
CA THR A 11 -11.96 21.45 -1.21
C THR A 11 -11.13 20.19 -0.91
N LEU A 12 -11.58 19.02 -1.36
CA LEU A 12 -10.83 17.77 -1.21
C LEU A 12 -9.48 17.80 -1.95
N LEU A 13 -9.45 18.32 -3.18
CA LEU A 13 -8.22 18.49 -3.94
C LEU A 13 -7.24 19.46 -3.29
N LYS A 14 -7.71 20.59 -2.75
CA LYS A 14 -6.88 21.54 -2.00
C LYS A 14 -6.31 20.92 -0.73
N PHE A 15 -7.12 20.17 0.02
CA PHE A 15 -6.68 19.46 1.21
C PHE A 15 -5.61 18.39 0.87
N ARG A 16 -5.84 17.59 -0.17
CA ARG A 16 -4.86 16.61 -0.66
C ARG A 16 -3.54 17.29 -1.02
N ARG A 17 -3.58 18.38 -1.78
CA ARG A 17 -2.38 19.15 -2.14
C ARG A 17 -1.63 19.70 -0.92
N LEU A 18 -2.36 20.16 0.10
CA LEU A 18 -1.76 20.60 1.37
C LEU A 18 -0.99 19.44 2.05
N LEU A 19 -1.60 18.26 2.14
CA LEU A 19 -0.97 17.09 2.72
C LEU A 19 0.31 16.69 1.95
N GLU A 20 0.24 16.69 0.62
CA GLU A 20 1.36 16.36 -0.26
C GLU A 20 2.49 17.40 -0.14
N THR A 21 2.17 18.69 -0.21
CA THR A 21 3.16 19.78 -0.16
C THR A 21 3.96 19.79 1.14
N HIS A 22 3.35 19.42 2.25
CA HIS A 22 3.98 19.40 3.57
C HIS A 22 4.40 18.00 4.03
N GLY A 23 4.30 16.98 3.18
CA GLY A 23 4.67 15.59 3.51
C GLY A 23 3.91 15.03 4.72
N LEU A 24 2.65 15.48 4.92
CA LEU A 24 1.89 15.14 6.13
C LEU A 24 1.32 13.72 6.09
N THR A 25 1.07 13.16 4.93
CA THR A 25 0.47 11.82 4.79
C THR A 25 1.30 10.74 5.48
N GLY A 26 2.61 10.70 5.23
CA GLY A 26 3.51 9.75 5.88
C GLY A 26 3.60 9.98 7.40
N ARG A 27 3.69 11.25 7.82
CA ARG A 27 3.75 11.59 9.26
C ARG A 27 2.49 11.20 10.01
N ILE A 28 1.32 11.41 9.43
CA ILE A 28 0.03 10.99 10.01
C ILE A 28 -0.02 9.45 10.10
N PHE A 29 0.38 8.75 9.04
CA PHE A 29 0.42 7.29 9.02
C PHE A 29 1.32 6.73 10.14
N GLU A 30 2.55 7.24 10.28
CA GLU A 30 3.47 6.81 11.33
C GLU A 30 2.96 7.13 12.75
N ALA A 31 2.35 8.30 12.95
CA ALA A 31 1.77 8.67 14.24
C ALA A 31 0.62 7.72 14.64
N ILE A 32 -0.25 7.38 13.71
CA ILE A 32 -1.36 6.43 13.96
C ILE A 32 -0.79 5.03 14.25
N LYS A 33 0.18 4.57 13.46
CA LYS A 33 0.84 3.27 13.64
C LYS A 33 1.48 3.16 15.03
N THR A 34 2.25 4.15 15.43
CA THR A 34 2.86 4.21 16.77
C THR A 34 1.80 4.15 17.86
N HIS A 35 0.75 4.97 17.75
CA HIS A 35 -0.33 4.98 18.74
C HIS A 35 -1.04 3.62 18.88
N LEU A 36 -1.26 2.91 17.78
CA LEU A 36 -1.87 1.57 17.78
C LEU A 36 -0.92 0.51 18.36
N ALA A 37 0.37 0.60 18.04
CA ALA A 37 1.39 -0.29 18.61
C ALA A 37 1.54 -0.10 20.12
N ASP A 38 1.59 1.14 20.61
CA ASP A 38 1.67 1.47 22.04
C ASP A 38 0.47 0.92 22.83
N LYS A 39 -0.68 0.83 22.18
CA LYS A 39 -1.89 0.21 22.77
C LYS A 39 -1.92 -1.32 22.64
N GLY A 40 -0.90 -1.93 22.05
CA GLY A 40 -0.85 -3.36 21.79
C GLY A 40 -1.93 -3.85 20.81
N LEU A 41 -2.42 -2.97 19.93
CA LEU A 41 -3.45 -3.29 18.93
C LEU A 41 -2.86 -3.69 17.59
N MET A 42 -1.54 -3.67 17.43
CA MET A 42 -0.86 -3.93 16.18
C MET A 42 0.51 -4.57 16.42
N MET A 43 1.04 -5.32 15.46
CA MET A 43 2.42 -5.78 15.39
C MET A 43 2.76 -6.92 16.35
N ARG A 44 1.83 -7.81 16.62
CA ARG A 44 2.05 -8.96 17.49
C ARG A 44 2.66 -10.14 16.78
N GLU A 45 2.06 -10.59 15.68
CA GLU A 45 2.53 -11.78 14.95
C GLU A 45 2.13 -11.73 13.47
N GLY A 46 3.12 -11.99 12.59
CA GLY A 46 2.89 -12.21 11.16
C GLY A 46 2.49 -10.96 10.36
N THR A 47 2.85 -10.96 9.09
CA THR A 47 2.46 -9.93 8.13
C THR A 47 1.86 -10.57 6.90
N ILE A 48 0.66 -10.13 6.51
CA ILE A 48 0.05 -10.44 5.22
C ILE A 48 0.50 -9.38 4.23
N VAL A 49 1.05 -9.79 3.09
CA VAL A 49 1.47 -8.88 2.03
C VAL A 49 0.51 -9.01 0.86
N ASP A 50 -0.02 -7.89 0.40
CA ASP A 50 -0.89 -7.81 -0.78
C ASP A 50 -0.53 -6.59 -1.64
N ALA A 51 -0.98 -6.61 -2.91
CA ALA A 51 -0.77 -5.50 -3.82
C ALA A 51 -2.04 -5.17 -4.60
N THR A 52 -2.40 -3.90 -4.57
CA THR A 52 -3.54 -3.36 -5.30
C THR A 52 -3.09 -2.53 -6.49
N LEU A 53 -3.65 -2.80 -7.67
CA LEU A 53 -3.44 -2.02 -8.87
C LEU A 53 -4.24 -0.70 -8.80
N ILE A 54 -3.52 0.41 -8.98
CA ILE A 54 -4.10 1.74 -9.12
C ILE A 54 -4.02 2.10 -10.60
N ALA A 55 -5.11 1.82 -11.33
CA ALA A 55 -5.17 2.07 -12.76
C ALA A 55 -5.32 3.58 -13.05
N ALA A 56 -4.55 4.06 -14.01
CA ALA A 56 -4.63 5.41 -14.54
C ALA A 56 -5.07 5.40 -16.00
N PRO A 57 -5.71 6.47 -16.50
CA PRO A 57 -6.04 6.58 -17.91
C PRO A 57 -4.76 6.55 -18.77
N PRO A 58 -4.66 5.67 -19.79
CA PRO A 58 -3.49 5.59 -20.65
C PRO A 58 -3.41 6.74 -21.67
N SER A 59 -4.23 7.76 -21.53
CA SER A 59 -4.38 8.87 -22.45
C SER A 59 -3.14 9.76 -22.50
N THR A 60 -2.75 10.17 -23.72
CA THR A 60 -1.71 11.16 -23.99
C THR A 60 -2.28 12.53 -24.39
N LYS A 61 -3.57 12.79 -24.10
CA LYS A 61 -4.25 14.06 -24.44
C LYS A 61 -3.93 15.23 -23.49
N ASN A 62 -2.88 15.10 -22.69
CA ASN A 62 -2.39 16.17 -21.83
C ASN A 62 -1.51 17.17 -22.65
N ARG A 63 -1.14 18.28 -22.01
CA ARG A 63 -0.32 19.33 -22.66
C ARG A 63 1.03 18.81 -23.15
N THR A 64 1.63 17.85 -22.48
CA THR A 64 2.94 17.26 -22.81
C THR A 64 2.85 16.13 -23.83
N LYS A 65 1.63 15.67 -24.16
CA LYS A 65 1.37 14.51 -25.03
C LYS A 65 2.16 13.25 -24.64
N ALA A 66 2.48 13.13 -23.36
CA ALA A 66 3.25 12.04 -22.78
C ALA A 66 2.48 11.35 -21.65
N ARG A 67 2.74 10.07 -21.44
CA ARG A 67 2.29 9.34 -20.26
C ARG A 67 3.16 9.71 -19.06
N ASP A 68 2.62 9.54 -17.86
CA ASP A 68 3.38 9.69 -16.64
C ASP A 68 4.55 8.69 -16.61
N PRO A 69 5.81 9.15 -16.50
CA PRO A 69 6.99 8.29 -16.52
C PRO A 69 7.10 7.35 -15.30
N GLU A 70 6.44 7.67 -14.21
CA GLU A 70 6.41 6.82 -13.01
C GLU A 70 5.43 5.65 -13.13
N MET A 71 4.53 5.69 -14.13
CA MET A 71 3.51 4.67 -14.35
C MET A 71 3.91 3.72 -15.48
N HIS A 72 3.65 2.43 -15.28
CA HIS A 72 3.93 1.40 -16.28
C HIS A 72 2.73 0.49 -16.54
N GLN A 73 2.83 -0.28 -17.63
CA GLN A 73 1.83 -1.28 -17.97
C GLN A 73 2.10 -2.60 -17.23
N THR A 74 1.03 -3.23 -16.80
CA THR A 74 1.07 -4.60 -16.26
C THR A 74 -0.11 -5.39 -16.79
N LYS A 75 0.02 -6.73 -16.79
CA LYS A 75 -1.03 -7.63 -17.24
C LYS A 75 -1.58 -8.40 -16.03
N LYS A 76 -2.89 -8.37 -15.85
CA LYS A 76 -3.59 -9.20 -14.86
C LYS A 76 -4.61 -10.07 -15.58
N GLY A 77 -4.37 -11.37 -15.60
CA GLY A 77 -5.15 -12.29 -16.43
C GLY A 77 -5.00 -11.98 -17.92
N LYS A 78 -6.11 -11.71 -18.60
CA LYS A 78 -6.12 -11.34 -20.04
C LYS A 78 -6.13 -9.82 -20.29
N GLN A 79 -6.20 -8.99 -19.24
CA GLN A 79 -6.35 -7.55 -19.35
C GLN A 79 -5.07 -6.79 -19.03
N TRP A 80 -4.77 -5.76 -19.82
CA TRP A 80 -3.68 -4.82 -19.58
C TRP A 80 -4.17 -3.61 -18.79
N TYR A 81 -3.34 -3.17 -17.85
CA TYR A 81 -3.54 -1.99 -17.03
C TYR A 81 -2.33 -1.08 -17.13
N PHE A 82 -2.55 0.22 -17.14
CA PHE A 82 -1.51 1.25 -17.02
C PHE A 82 -1.70 1.96 -15.69
N GLY A 83 -0.64 2.17 -14.92
CA GLY A 83 -0.72 2.84 -13.64
C GLY A 83 0.39 2.47 -12.66
N MET A 84 0.02 2.44 -11.39
CA MET A 84 0.89 2.10 -10.25
C MET A 84 0.34 0.90 -9.48
N LYS A 85 1.14 0.38 -8.56
CA LYS A 85 0.72 -0.55 -7.51
C LYS A 85 0.90 0.08 -6.14
N ALA A 86 -0.02 -0.18 -5.24
CA ALA A 86 0.16 -0.02 -3.82
C ALA A 86 0.37 -1.40 -3.21
N HIS A 87 1.57 -1.66 -2.70
CA HIS A 87 1.88 -2.85 -1.92
C HIS A 87 1.62 -2.52 -0.46
N ILE A 88 0.92 -3.38 0.26
CA ILE A 88 0.56 -3.20 1.66
C ILE A 88 1.07 -4.35 2.51
N GLY A 89 1.58 -4.02 3.69
CA GLY A 89 1.84 -4.97 4.76
C GLY A 89 0.76 -4.81 5.83
N VAL A 90 0.07 -5.89 6.13
CA VAL A 90 -1.07 -5.94 7.05
C VAL A 90 -0.73 -6.84 8.20
N ASP A 91 -0.93 -6.38 9.43
CA ASP A 91 -0.81 -7.21 10.61
C ASP A 91 -1.83 -8.35 10.59
N ALA A 92 -1.36 -9.58 10.74
CA ALA A 92 -2.18 -10.77 10.50
C ALA A 92 -3.28 -10.95 11.57
N GLU A 93 -3.06 -10.45 12.78
CA GLU A 93 -4.01 -10.57 13.89
C GLU A 93 -5.07 -9.46 13.83
N SER A 94 -4.62 -8.21 13.74
CA SER A 94 -5.52 -7.05 13.82
C SER A 94 -6.15 -6.65 12.48
N GLY A 95 -5.58 -7.10 11.35
CA GLY A 95 -5.98 -6.66 10.02
C GLY A 95 -5.61 -5.21 9.69
N LEU A 96 -4.79 -4.56 10.52
CA LEU A 96 -4.39 -3.17 10.35
C LEU A 96 -3.16 -3.04 9.43
N VAL A 97 -3.18 -2.06 8.54
CA VAL A 97 -2.06 -1.77 7.64
C VAL A 97 -0.94 -1.09 8.42
N HIS A 98 0.27 -1.66 8.39
CA HIS A 98 1.46 -1.12 9.06
C HIS A 98 2.55 -0.65 8.09
N ALA A 99 2.50 -1.07 6.82
CA ALA A 99 3.44 -0.65 5.80
C ALA A 99 2.73 -0.44 4.45
N VAL A 100 3.16 0.57 3.71
CA VAL A 100 2.65 0.85 2.35
C VAL A 100 3.82 1.27 1.47
N VAL A 101 3.94 0.66 0.30
CA VAL A 101 4.94 1.01 -0.72
C VAL A 101 4.25 1.22 -2.06
N GLY A 102 4.44 2.40 -2.66
CA GLY A 102 3.98 2.71 -4.01
C GLY A 102 5.05 2.37 -5.04
N THR A 103 4.68 1.67 -6.12
CA THR A 103 5.59 1.37 -7.24
C THR A 103 4.88 1.50 -8.58
N ALA A 104 5.64 1.50 -9.67
CA ALA A 104 5.07 1.30 -11.00
C ALA A 104 4.36 -0.07 -11.08
N ALA A 105 3.30 -0.16 -11.88
CA ALA A 105 2.44 -1.35 -11.93
C ALA A 105 3.15 -2.64 -12.38
N ASN A 106 4.28 -2.54 -13.07
CA ASN A 106 5.08 -3.70 -13.54
C ASN A 106 6.04 -4.27 -12.49
N VAL A 107 6.20 -3.60 -11.34
CA VAL A 107 7.08 -4.09 -10.27
C VAL A 107 6.46 -5.33 -9.62
N SER A 108 7.30 -6.35 -9.37
CA SER A 108 6.88 -7.60 -8.74
C SER A 108 6.57 -7.42 -7.26
N ASP A 109 5.51 -8.05 -6.78
CA ASP A 109 5.09 -7.96 -5.37
C ASP A 109 6.15 -8.58 -4.44
N ILE A 110 6.80 -9.65 -4.88
CA ILE A 110 7.88 -10.33 -4.14
C ILE A 110 9.06 -9.39 -3.89
N SER A 111 9.40 -8.52 -4.85
CA SER A 111 10.52 -7.60 -4.70
C SER A 111 10.30 -6.55 -3.61
N GLN A 112 9.05 -6.29 -3.24
CA GLN A 112 8.67 -5.32 -2.20
C GLN A 112 8.45 -5.96 -0.82
N ALA A 113 8.50 -7.31 -0.73
CA ALA A 113 8.24 -8.03 0.52
C ALA A 113 9.11 -7.53 1.68
N HIS A 114 10.41 -7.31 1.44
CA HIS A 114 11.33 -6.79 2.46
C HIS A 114 10.91 -5.45 3.06
N ALA A 115 10.38 -4.53 2.25
CA ALA A 115 9.93 -3.22 2.69
C ALA A 115 8.60 -3.26 3.47
N LEU A 116 7.85 -4.35 3.30
CA LEU A 116 6.53 -4.54 3.90
C LEU A 116 6.57 -5.37 5.18
N LEU A 117 7.67 -6.10 5.40
CA LEU A 117 7.85 -6.94 6.57
C LEU A 117 8.33 -6.13 7.76
N HIS A 118 7.91 -6.53 8.94
CA HIS A 118 8.43 -6.00 10.19
C HIS A 118 9.80 -6.58 10.51
N ALA A 119 10.74 -5.72 10.92
CA ALA A 119 12.19 -5.97 10.87
C ALA A 119 12.73 -7.07 11.79
N GLU A 120 11.98 -7.71 12.67
CA GLU A 120 12.62 -8.53 13.70
C GLU A 120 12.39 -10.05 13.65
N ARG A 121 11.42 -10.58 12.94
CA ARG A 121 11.23 -12.05 12.87
C ARG A 121 10.51 -12.49 11.59
N VAL A 122 11.23 -12.85 10.57
CA VAL A 122 10.65 -13.34 9.32
C VAL A 122 10.83 -14.85 9.16
N LYS A 123 9.75 -15.60 9.33
CA LYS A 123 9.53 -16.86 8.61
C LYS A 123 8.71 -16.56 7.37
N LEU A 124 9.35 -16.74 6.22
CA LEU A 124 8.65 -16.69 4.95
C LEU A 124 7.85 -17.99 4.80
N VAL A 125 6.56 -17.95 5.09
CA VAL A 125 5.63 -19.00 4.67
C VAL A 125 4.95 -18.51 3.39
N VAL A 126 5.49 -18.94 2.25
CA VAL A 126 4.83 -18.72 0.96
C VAL A 126 3.66 -19.70 0.88
N ALA A 127 2.51 -19.30 1.38
CA ALA A 127 1.27 -20.00 1.12
C ALA A 127 0.77 -19.59 -0.27
N ARG A 128 0.99 -20.48 -1.25
CA ARG A 128 0.41 -20.34 -2.58
C ARG A 128 -1.08 -20.68 -2.49
N PHE A 129 -1.90 -19.70 -2.16
CA PHE A 129 -3.33 -19.79 -2.39
C PHE A 129 -3.60 -19.56 -3.88
N MET A 130 -4.33 -20.50 -4.49
CA MET A 130 -4.87 -20.36 -5.85
C MET A 130 -6.02 -19.33 -5.79
N GLN A 131 -5.67 -18.05 -5.86
CA GLN A 131 -6.48 -16.88 -6.27
C GLN A 131 -5.78 -15.61 -5.75
N PRO A 132 -5.86 -14.46 -6.43
CA PRO A 132 -4.67 -13.71 -6.79
C PRO A 132 -3.98 -13.02 -5.61
N THR A 133 -2.71 -13.33 -5.44
CA THR A 133 -1.64 -12.49 -4.85
C THR A 133 -1.77 -12.01 -3.39
N ALA A 134 -2.14 -12.87 -2.45
CA ALA A 134 -1.83 -12.66 -1.05
C ALA A 134 -0.66 -13.56 -0.61
N PHE A 135 0.40 -12.99 -0.05
CA PHE A 135 1.50 -13.73 0.58
C PHE A 135 1.36 -13.62 2.09
N TYR A 136 1.25 -14.76 2.75
CA TYR A 136 1.23 -14.81 4.21
C TYR A 136 2.65 -15.05 4.73
N LEU A 137 3.15 -14.10 5.51
CA LEU A 137 4.46 -14.18 6.13
C LEU A 137 4.32 -14.31 7.64
N GLN A 138 4.67 -15.46 8.16
CA GLN A 138 4.64 -15.75 9.59
C GLN A 138 6.04 -15.65 10.19
N GLY A 139 6.17 -15.00 11.33
CA GLY A 139 7.44 -14.87 12.05
C GLY A 139 8.00 -16.23 12.50
N VAL A 140 9.32 -16.46 12.35
CA VAL A 140 10.01 -17.68 12.80
C VAL A 140 10.73 -17.42 14.09
N ASP A 141 10.30 -18.07 15.16
CA ASP A 141 11.11 -18.16 16.35
C ASP A 141 12.36 -18.99 16.05
N GLY A 142 13.54 -18.33 16.08
CA GLY A 142 14.81 -19.01 16.09
C GLY A 142 15.02 -19.65 17.46
N GLN A 143 14.73 -20.93 17.56
CA GLN A 143 15.35 -21.79 18.57
C GLN A 143 16.24 -22.79 17.86
N GLY A 144 17.51 -22.75 18.19
CA GLY A 144 18.55 -23.67 17.76
C GLY A 144 19.89 -23.15 18.16
#